data_e1bb5bfd1ee60ec1d394f3ab0f0ae84b
#
_entry.id   e1bb5bfd1ee60ec1d394f3ab0f0ae84b
#
_cell.length_a   1.000
_cell.length_b   1.000
_cell.length_c   1.000
_cell.angle_alpha   90.00
_cell.angle_beta   90.00
_cell.angle_gamma   90.00
#
_symmetry.space_group_name_H-M   'P 1'
#
loop_
_entity.id
_entity.type
_entity.pdbx_description
1 polymer ?
#
loop_
_entity_poly.entity_id
_entity_poly.type
_entity_poly.pdbx_seq_one_letter_code
_entity_poly.pdbx_strand_id
1 'polypeptide(L)'
;MRHVPFLVLALGLASSQAQAATALFSLAIGYNGVPAEGSASGAGSLNFADDDALAVHELARTVARRSVVLALPDRATQARYPSSSETRPPSLVELRRALATLGADITRATAAGDEVTVWFFYSGHGWLDSDGRANLTLADGALSQDVLYNEVLPALPGRTVHLMIDACHAEALIRPRDVTAETVELSASEVASASLRSRLEHLPNVGVLMASASNTQAHEWDDYQTGVFTHELLSGLRGGADVNGDGRVEYSEIAAFLAAANREVTDPRARLTTLVVAPKLYPRVAIVDTRGARDVARLQGRAHHLGRFQIDDQRGNRLVDLRAEFGFPVDILVPAGEPILLSNESGETTIIAQADRPTNFEDVSLEKAHTRARSAMVDAMRRGLFAAEFGPSYYGGFVDSADKQMVPVDLSASGVRFAAEEQPRTAHRRAAWSAFAVAGASTVAAGIFAGLAARAYGDFQNTSLERPSIAARDRYESYGYAALGAAAVGVLSGALGYWLWHHRDDARSAN
;
A
#
# COMPACT_ATOMS: atom_id res chain seq x y z
N MET A 1 59.70 24.99 -45.57
CA MET A 1 58.36 24.41 -45.62
C MET A 1 57.87 24.24 -44.18
N ARG A 2 56.92 25.11 -43.75
CA ARG A 2 56.37 25.12 -42.39
C ARG A 2 55.04 24.40 -42.42
N HIS A 3 54.91 23.30 -41.63
CA HIS A 3 53.64 22.60 -41.43
C HIS A 3 52.81 23.31 -40.35
N VAL A 4 51.62 23.76 -40.69
CA VAL A 4 50.59 24.27 -39.77
C VAL A 4 49.67 23.10 -39.44
N PRO A 5 49.46 22.75 -38.18
CA PRO A 5 48.44 21.77 -37.83
C PRO A 5 47.05 22.40 -37.77
N PHE A 6 46.10 21.88 -38.51
CA PHE A 6 44.66 22.18 -38.39
C PHE A 6 44.13 21.54 -37.14
N LEU A 7 43.73 22.37 -36.18
CA LEU A 7 42.98 21.97 -34.99
C LEU A 7 41.49 21.91 -35.36
N VAL A 8 40.93 20.70 -35.52
CA VAL A 8 39.51 20.50 -35.73
C VAL A 8 38.82 20.52 -34.34
N LEU A 9 38.16 21.60 -34.01
CA LEU A 9 37.33 21.74 -32.80
C LEU A 9 35.99 21.05 -33.04
N ALA A 10 35.86 19.81 -32.59
CA ALA A 10 34.56 19.11 -32.57
C ALA A 10 33.71 19.69 -31.44
N LEU A 11 32.77 20.60 -31.76
CA LEU A 11 31.69 20.96 -30.86
C LEU A 11 30.74 19.75 -30.72
N GLY A 12 30.88 19.00 -29.65
CA GLY A 12 29.90 18.01 -29.22
C GLY A 12 28.68 18.74 -28.70
N LEU A 13 27.62 18.83 -29.51
CA LEU A 13 26.28 19.15 -29.03
C LEU A 13 25.80 17.99 -28.12
N ALA A 14 26.07 18.11 -26.84
CA ALA A 14 25.37 17.31 -25.83
C ALA A 14 23.90 17.78 -25.84
N SER A 15 23.07 17.14 -26.67
CA SER A 15 21.62 17.21 -26.52
C SER A 15 21.30 16.55 -25.17
N SER A 16 21.14 17.38 -24.12
CA SER A 16 20.46 16.94 -22.92
C SER A 16 19.05 16.53 -23.35
N GLN A 17 18.82 15.23 -23.47
CA GLN A 17 17.44 14.72 -23.55
C GLN A 17 16.79 15.17 -22.24
N ALA A 18 15.96 16.22 -22.32
CA ALA A 18 15.09 16.59 -21.23
C ALA A 18 14.25 15.35 -20.92
N GLN A 19 14.47 14.74 -19.76
CA GLN A 19 13.69 13.62 -19.32
C GLN A 19 12.25 14.13 -19.17
N ALA A 20 11.30 13.47 -19.84
CA ALA A 20 9.90 13.85 -19.79
C ALA A 20 9.46 13.92 -18.32
N ALA A 21 8.99 15.08 -17.89
CA ALA A 21 8.51 15.24 -16.53
C ALA A 21 7.11 14.64 -16.42
N THR A 22 6.86 13.90 -15.34
CA THR A 22 5.51 13.42 -15.03
C THR A 22 4.69 14.59 -14.48
N ALA A 23 3.53 14.87 -15.09
CA ALA A 23 2.62 15.91 -14.66
C ALA A 23 1.28 15.32 -14.27
N LEU A 24 0.91 15.45 -13.00
CA LEU A 24 -0.38 15.04 -12.50
C LEU A 24 -1.37 16.21 -12.56
N PHE A 25 -2.60 15.92 -12.99
CA PHE A 25 -3.76 16.81 -12.92
C PHE A 25 -4.87 16.10 -12.13
N SER A 26 -5.68 16.84 -11.37
CA SER A 26 -6.72 16.24 -10.53
C SER A 26 -8.05 17.00 -10.67
N LEU A 27 -9.14 16.23 -10.72
CA LEU A 27 -10.51 16.70 -10.55
C LEU A 27 -11.17 15.85 -9.48
N ALA A 28 -11.53 16.48 -8.35
CA ALA A 28 -12.24 15.85 -7.25
C ALA A 28 -13.67 16.39 -7.16
N ILE A 29 -14.64 15.50 -6.99
CA ILE A 29 -16.08 15.84 -6.91
C ILE A 29 -16.64 15.19 -5.65
N GLY A 30 -17.33 15.97 -4.81
CA GLY A 30 -18.03 15.48 -3.62
C GLY A 30 -19.40 16.08 -3.48
N TYR A 31 -20.43 15.24 -3.28
CA TYR A 31 -21.79 15.69 -3.13
C TYR A 31 -22.61 14.90 -2.11
N ASN A 32 -23.03 15.56 -1.04
CA ASN A 32 -23.83 14.99 0.05
C ASN A 32 -25.32 14.87 -0.27
N GLY A 33 -25.81 15.54 -1.31
CA GLY A 33 -27.24 15.62 -1.61
C GLY A 33 -27.82 14.31 -2.12
N VAL A 34 -29.12 14.15 -1.91
CA VAL A 34 -29.87 12.98 -2.37
C VAL A 34 -30.08 12.97 -3.88
N PRO A 35 -30.24 11.79 -4.50
CA PRO A 35 -30.63 11.69 -5.91
C PRO A 35 -31.96 12.39 -6.17
N ALA A 36 -32.13 12.96 -7.39
CA ALA A 36 -33.39 13.57 -7.81
C ALA A 36 -34.57 12.59 -7.70
N GLU A 37 -35.80 13.10 -7.54
CA GLU A 37 -37.03 12.32 -7.43
C GLU A 37 -37.13 11.30 -8.58
N GLY A 38 -37.45 10.04 -8.26
CA GLY A 38 -37.56 8.92 -9.21
C GLY A 38 -36.44 7.87 -9.13
N SER A 39 -35.35 8.15 -8.44
CA SER A 39 -34.38 7.11 -8.07
C SER A 39 -34.91 6.27 -6.90
N ALA A 40 -34.87 4.94 -7.03
CA ALA A 40 -35.49 3.98 -6.10
C ALA A 40 -34.88 3.94 -4.69
N SER A 41 -34.06 4.89 -4.30
CA SER A 41 -33.38 4.87 -3.02
C SER A 41 -34.03 5.84 -2.04
N GLY A 42 -34.64 5.30 -0.99
CA GLY A 42 -34.93 6.05 0.23
C GLY A 42 -33.68 6.48 0.98
N ALA A 43 -32.61 6.82 0.27
CA ALA A 43 -31.34 7.24 0.83
C ALA A 43 -31.47 8.65 1.43
N GLY A 44 -31.00 8.82 2.65
CA GLY A 44 -30.81 10.15 3.27
C GLY A 44 -29.64 10.89 2.65
N SER A 45 -29.49 12.16 3.00
CA SER A 45 -28.27 12.92 2.68
C SER A 45 -27.03 12.26 3.31
N LEU A 46 -25.90 12.26 2.58
CA LEU A 46 -24.59 11.94 3.12
C LEU A 46 -24.07 13.11 3.96
N ASN A 47 -23.04 12.86 4.75
CA ASN A 47 -22.43 13.86 5.62
C ASN A 47 -21.03 14.27 5.17
N PHE A 48 -20.28 13.39 4.48
CA PHE A 48 -18.82 13.55 4.33
C PHE A 48 -18.29 13.44 2.88
N ALA A 49 -19.16 13.36 1.87
CA ALA A 49 -18.69 13.28 0.49
C ALA A 49 -17.98 14.57 0.02
N ASP A 50 -18.36 15.73 0.55
CA ASP A 50 -17.66 17.00 0.33
C ASP A 50 -16.30 17.04 1.05
N ASP A 51 -16.20 16.45 2.25
CA ASP A 51 -14.95 16.25 2.97
C ASP A 51 -13.99 15.35 2.20
N ASP A 52 -14.49 14.26 1.64
CA ASP A 52 -13.72 13.32 0.82
C ASP A 52 -13.07 14.02 -0.37
N ALA A 53 -13.87 14.80 -1.11
CA ALA A 53 -13.36 15.53 -2.26
C ALA A 53 -12.30 16.57 -1.87
N LEU A 54 -12.47 17.24 -0.73
CA LEU A 54 -11.50 18.20 -0.22
C LEU A 54 -10.24 17.51 0.28
N ALA A 55 -10.36 16.37 0.98
CA ALA A 55 -9.19 15.59 1.42
C ALA A 55 -8.33 15.09 0.25
N VAL A 56 -8.98 14.61 -0.83
CA VAL A 56 -8.29 14.24 -2.08
C VAL A 56 -7.68 15.47 -2.75
N HIS A 57 -8.38 16.59 -2.78
CA HIS A 57 -7.87 17.84 -3.34
C HIS A 57 -6.63 18.34 -2.58
N GLU A 58 -6.63 18.31 -1.24
CA GLU A 58 -5.48 18.69 -0.41
C GLU A 58 -4.25 17.81 -0.69
N LEU A 59 -4.42 16.48 -0.78
CA LEU A 59 -3.30 15.62 -1.20
C LEU A 59 -2.86 15.94 -2.62
N ALA A 60 -3.81 16.08 -3.56
CA ALA A 60 -3.49 16.39 -4.96
C ALA A 60 -2.71 17.70 -5.12
N ARG A 61 -3.01 18.73 -4.32
CA ARG A 61 -2.24 20.01 -4.35
C ARG A 61 -0.76 19.82 -4.06
N THR A 62 -0.39 18.82 -3.29
CA THR A 62 1.03 18.57 -2.96
C THR A 62 1.79 17.88 -4.08
N VAL A 63 1.13 17.10 -4.94
CA VAL A 63 1.76 16.26 -5.97
C VAL A 63 1.36 16.65 -7.40
N ALA A 64 0.21 17.29 -7.59
CA ALA A 64 -0.29 17.66 -8.91
C ALA A 64 0.17 19.06 -9.35
N ARG A 65 0.26 19.24 -10.65
CA ARG A 65 0.46 20.58 -11.27
C ARG A 65 -0.77 21.44 -11.10
N ARG A 66 -1.95 20.84 -11.18
CA ARG A 66 -3.24 21.47 -10.94
C ARG A 66 -4.24 20.50 -10.35
N SER A 67 -5.00 20.96 -9.39
CA SER A 67 -6.13 20.26 -8.82
C SER A 67 -7.36 21.17 -8.83
N VAL A 68 -8.52 20.62 -9.19
CA VAL A 68 -9.81 21.28 -9.19
C VAL A 68 -10.75 20.48 -8.28
N VAL A 69 -11.55 21.18 -7.46
CA VAL A 69 -12.52 20.56 -6.58
C VAL A 69 -13.93 21.11 -6.81
N LEU A 70 -14.90 20.21 -6.95
CA LEU A 70 -16.31 20.52 -7.04
C LEU A 70 -17.02 19.93 -5.81
N ALA A 71 -17.46 20.80 -4.92
CA ALA A 71 -18.14 20.41 -3.68
C ALA A 71 -19.04 21.55 -3.16
N LEU A 72 -19.98 21.22 -2.28
CA LEU A 72 -20.79 22.18 -1.51
C LEU A 72 -20.51 21.99 -0.03
N PRO A 73 -19.35 22.49 0.48
CA PRO A 73 -18.92 22.24 1.84
C PRO A 73 -19.84 22.91 2.85
N ASP A 74 -20.22 22.17 3.87
CA ASP A 74 -20.96 22.70 5.02
C ASP A 74 -20.04 23.52 5.94
N ARG A 75 -20.57 24.03 7.08
CA ARG A 75 -19.78 24.84 8.00
C ARG A 75 -18.67 24.06 8.72
N ALA A 76 -18.91 22.78 9.02
CA ALA A 76 -17.93 21.93 9.69
C ALA A 76 -16.78 21.60 8.73
N THR A 77 -17.12 21.25 7.49
CA THR A 77 -16.18 21.03 6.40
C THR A 77 -15.34 22.27 6.09
N GLN A 78 -16.01 23.47 6.01
CA GLN A 78 -15.31 24.75 5.81
C GLN A 78 -14.29 25.07 6.93
N ALA A 79 -14.60 24.71 8.17
CA ALA A 79 -13.68 24.92 9.29
C ALA A 79 -12.47 24.00 9.23
N ARG A 80 -12.61 22.78 8.69
CA ARG A 80 -11.55 21.77 8.58
C ARG A 80 -10.66 21.96 7.37
N TYR A 81 -11.23 22.42 6.24
CA TYR A 81 -10.50 22.52 4.98
C TYR A 81 -10.37 23.97 4.50
N PRO A 82 -9.21 24.62 4.63
CA PRO A 82 -8.99 25.98 4.12
C PRO A 82 -9.24 26.11 2.62
N SER A 83 -8.95 25.05 1.84
CA SER A 83 -9.22 24.99 0.41
C SER A 83 -10.70 24.95 0.04
N SER A 84 -11.61 24.87 1.02
CA SER A 84 -13.06 24.97 0.79
C SER A 84 -13.47 26.26 0.07
N SER A 85 -12.70 27.33 0.21
CA SER A 85 -12.94 28.59 -0.54
C SER A 85 -12.67 28.46 -2.06
N GLU A 86 -12.00 27.43 -2.51
CA GLU A 86 -11.69 27.15 -3.91
C GLU A 86 -12.77 26.31 -4.59
N THR A 87 -13.75 25.77 -3.82
CA THR A 87 -14.77 24.89 -4.35
C THR A 87 -15.76 25.61 -5.27
N ARG A 88 -16.32 24.83 -6.20
CA ARG A 88 -17.46 25.20 -7.03
C ARG A 88 -18.55 24.15 -6.88
N PRO A 89 -19.84 24.50 -7.13
CA PRO A 89 -20.92 23.52 -7.03
C PRO A 89 -20.66 22.26 -7.86
N PRO A 90 -20.93 21.07 -7.36
CA PRO A 90 -20.78 19.81 -8.09
C PRO A 90 -21.97 19.62 -9.06
N SER A 91 -22.03 20.46 -10.08
CA SER A 91 -23.07 20.47 -11.11
C SER A 91 -22.50 20.06 -12.47
N LEU A 92 -23.36 19.59 -13.39
CA LEU A 92 -22.95 19.28 -14.77
C LEU A 92 -22.35 20.48 -15.49
N VAL A 93 -22.84 21.70 -15.20
CA VAL A 93 -22.31 22.93 -15.76
C VAL A 93 -20.88 23.19 -15.29
N GLU A 94 -20.63 23.11 -14.01
CA GLU A 94 -19.28 23.31 -13.45
C GLU A 94 -18.35 22.15 -13.80
N LEU A 95 -18.86 20.92 -13.87
CA LEU A 95 -18.09 19.77 -14.36
C LEU A 95 -17.56 20.03 -15.78
N ARG A 96 -18.43 20.41 -16.73
CA ARG A 96 -18.02 20.70 -18.11
C ARG A 96 -17.03 21.87 -18.17
N ARG A 97 -17.17 22.88 -17.33
CA ARG A 97 -16.21 24.00 -17.22
C ARG A 97 -14.84 23.52 -16.69
N ALA A 98 -14.84 22.70 -15.66
CA ALA A 98 -13.61 22.12 -15.11
C ALA A 98 -12.91 21.23 -16.15
N LEU A 99 -13.65 20.37 -16.85
CA LEU A 99 -13.13 19.51 -17.91
C LEU A 99 -12.51 20.32 -19.05
N ALA A 100 -13.18 21.38 -19.51
CA ALA A 100 -12.63 22.24 -20.57
C ALA A 100 -11.31 22.91 -20.14
N THR A 101 -11.24 23.36 -18.89
CA THR A 101 -10.03 24.00 -18.35
C THR A 101 -8.89 23.00 -18.19
N LEU A 102 -9.15 21.86 -17.52
CA LEU A 102 -8.15 20.83 -17.32
C LEU A 102 -7.68 20.20 -18.62
N GLY A 103 -8.61 19.93 -19.56
CA GLY A 103 -8.28 19.38 -20.88
C GLY A 103 -7.33 20.26 -21.68
N ALA A 104 -7.55 21.60 -21.64
CA ALA A 104 -6.64 22.57 -22.26
C ALA A 104 -5.25 22.55 -21.59
N ASP A 105 -5.19 22.45 -20.25
CA ASP A 105 -3.92 22.40 -19.52
C ASP A 105 -3.17 21.07 -19.76
N ILE A 106 -3.88 19.95 -19.80
CA ILE A 106 -3.35 18.62 -20.12
C ILE A 106 -2.77 18.62 -21.54
N THR A 107 -3.53 19.11 -22.51
CA THR A 107 -3.08 19.20 -23.90
C THR A 107 -1.80 20.04 -24.04
N ARG A 108 -1.72 21.16 -23.31
CA ARG A 108 -0.53 22.02 -23.28
C ARG A 108 0.67 21.32 -22.66
N ALA A 109 0.48 20.60 -21.55
CA ALA A 109 1.53 19.84 -20.88
C ALA A 109 2.05 18.70 -21.78
N THR A 110 1.15 17.97 -22.41
CA THR A 110 1.51 16.92 -23.38
C THR A 110 2.27 17.47 -24.58
N ALA A 111 1.86 18.63 -25.13
CA ALA A 111 2.57 19.29 -26.21
C ALA A 111 3.96 19.81 -25.79
N ALA A 112 4.17 20.08 -24.51
CA ALA A 112 5.47 20.42 -23.94
C ALA A 112 6.38 19.19 -23.70
N GLY A 113 5.89 17.97 -23.94
CA GLY A 113 6.63 16.73 -23.76
C GLY A 113 6.46 16.06 -22.41
N ASP A 114 5.53 16.53 -21.55
CA ASP A 114 5.26 15.91 -20.27
C ASP A 114 4.47 14.60 -20.42
N GLU A 115 4.77 13.64 -19.57
CA GLU A 115 3.93 12.45 -19.37
C GLU A 115 2.78 12.79 -18.41
N VAL A 116 1.58 12.96 -18.94
CA VAL A 116 0.44 13.43 -18.15
C VAL A 116 -0.36 12.28 -17.55
N THR A 117 -0.56 12.34 -16.24
CA THR A 117 -1.48 11.48 -15.47
C THR A 117 -2.64 12.32 -14.96
N VAL A 118 -3.82 11.71 -14.81
CA VAL A 118 -5.01 12.41 -14.34
C VAL A 118 -5.68 11.62 -13.22
N TRP A 119 -6.01 12.27 -12.12
CA TRP A 119 -6.94 11.76 -11.13
C TRP A 119 -8.33 12.31 -11.41
N PHE A 120 -9.30 11.42 -11.56
CA PHE A 120 -10.71 11.72 -11.50
C PHE A 120 -11.29 11.03 -10.27
N PHE A 121 -11.69 11.81 -9.29
CA PHE A 121 -12.26 11.33 -8.04
C PHE A 121 -13.72 11.76 -7.91
N TYR A 122 -14.56 10.87 -7.42
CA TYR A 122 -15.94 11.15 -7.06
C TYR A 122 -16.29 10.47 -5.72
N SER A 123 -16.91 11.21 -4.80
CA SER A 123 -17.58 10.69 -3.62
C SER A 123 -19.02 11.21 -3.57
N GLY A 124 -19.98 10.32 -3.27
CA GLY A 124 -21.39 10.68 -3.24
C GLY A 124 -22.33 9.51 -3.50
N HIS A 125 -23.62 9.82 -3.65
CA HIS A 125 -24.59 8.79 -4.00
C HIS A 125 -24.40 8.26 -5.42
N GLY A 126 -24.43 6.92 -5.52
CA GLY A 126 -24.56 6.18 -6.76
C GLY A 126 -25.88 5.42 -6.80
N TRP A 127 -26.54 5.38 -7.94
CA TRP A 127 -27.80 4.68 -8.12
C TRP A 127 -27.93 4.09 -9.54
N LEU A 128 -28.83 3.11 -9.69
CA LEU A 128 -29.15 2.48 -10.98
C LEU A 128 -30.46 3.05 -11.51
N ASP A 129 -30.48 3.42 -12.81
CA ASP A 129 -31.72 3.77 -13.50
C ASP A 129 -32.56 2.51 -13.82
N SER A 130 -33.73 2.71 -14.46
CA SER A 130 -34.64 1.62 -14.84
C SER A 130 -34.01 0.60 -15.81
N ASP A 131 -32.97 1.01 -16.51
CA ASP A 131 -32.22 0.14 -17.45
C ASP A 131 -31.01 -0.52 -16.77
N GLY A 132 -30.82 -0.32 -15.44
CA GLY A 132 -29.72 -0.86 -14.66
C GLY A 132 -28.38 -0.16 -14.91
N ARG A 133 -28.40 1.08 -15.44
CA ARG A 133 -27.19 1.89 -15.66
C ARG A 133 -26.87 2.72 -14.44
N ALA A 134 -25.59 2.80 -14.13
CA ALA A 134 -25.14 3.57 -13.00
C ALA A 134 -25.13 5.07 -13.28
N ASN A 135 -25.52 5.82 -12.27
CA ASN A 135 -25.56 7.27 -12.23
C ASN A 135 -24.93 7.74 -10.92
N LEU A 136 -24.09 8.76 -10.97
CA LEU A 136 -23.54 9.44 -9.82
C LEU A 136 -24.26 10.79 -9.63
N THR A 137 -24.71 11.06 -8.42
CA THR A 137 -25.56 12.23 -8.12
C THR A 137 -24.77 13.51 -8.14
N LEU A 138 -25.27 14.52 -8.86
CA LEU A 138 -24.78 15.90 -8.83
C LEU A 138 -25.89 16.86 -8.38
N ALA A 139 -25.51 18.10 -8.08
CA ALA A 139 -26.43 19.11 -7.56
C ALA A 139 -27.58 19.51 -8.52
N ASP A 140 -27.36 19.36 -9.83
CA ASP A 140 -28.30 19.71 -10.89
C ASP A 140 -28.67 18.52 -11.81
N GLY A 141 -28.33 17.29 -11.40
CA GLY A 141 -28.60 16.11 -12.21
C GLY A 141 -27.74 14.92 -11.82
N ALA A 142 -27.24 14.20 -12.84
CA ALA A 142 -26.40 13.03 -12.62
C ALA A 142 -25.22 12.98 -13.61
N LEU A 143 -24.07 12.55 -13.14
CA LEU A 143 -22.99 12.05 -13.96
C LEU A 143 -23.35 10.63 -14.34
N SER A 144 -24.03 10.47 -15.46
CA SER A 144 -24.40 9.17 -15.98
C SER A 144 -23.21 8.44 -16.60
N GLN A 145 -23.37 7.14 -16.79
CA GLN A 145 -22.41 6.34 -17.53
C GLN A 145 -22.09 6.95 -18.91
N ASP A 146 -23.10 7.47 -19.61
CA ASP A 146 -22.91 8.10 -20.94
C ASP A 146 -22.11 9.41 -20.83
N VAL A 147 -22.36 10.24 -19.81
CA VAL A 147 -21.57 11.45 -19.55
C VAL A 147 -20.11 11.07 -19.21
N LEU A 148 -19.90 10.05 -18.40
CA LEU A 148 -18.54 9.60 -18.05
C LEU A 148 -17.74 9.19 -19.29
N TYR A 149 -18.32 8.35 -20.17
CA TYR A 149 -17.60 7.80 -21.32
C TYR A 149 -17.52 8.74 -22.51
N ASN A 150 -18.53 9.57 -22.73
CA ASN A 150 -18.59 10.42 -23.94
C ASN A 150 -18.15 11.87 -23.68
N GLU A 151 -18.16 12.33 -22.43
CA GLU A 151 -17.76 13.71 -22.11
C GLU A 151 -16.52 13.76 -21.20
N VAL A 152 -16.53 13.04 -20.05
CA VAL A 152 -15.48 13.18 -19.03
C VAL A 152 -14.16 12.58 -19.51
N LEU A 153 -14.13 11.29 -19.85
CA LEU A 153 -12.89 10.61 -20.23
C LEU A 153 -12.25 11.21 -21.49
N PRO A 154 -13.01 11.52 -22.56
CA PRO A 154 -12.43 12.19 -23.73
C PRO A 154 -11.89 13.61 -23.46
N ALA A 155 -12.47 14.33 -22.48
CA ALA A 155 -12.01 15.67 -22.11
C ALA A 155 -10.74 15.67 -21.24
N LEU A 156 -10.30 14.51 -20.77
CA LEU A 156 -9.11 14.34 -19.95
C LEU A 156 -8.05 13.50 -20.70
N PRO A 157 -7.41 14.05 -21.76
CA PRO A 157 -6.53 13.31 -22.66
C PRO A 157 -5.15 13.02 -22.04
N GLY A 158 -5.13 12.50 -20.83
CA GLY A 158 -3.91 12.05 -20.17
C GLY A 158 -3.37 10.74 -20.77
N ARG A 159 -2.06 10.53 -20.64
CA ARG A 159 -1.44 9.23 -20.91
C ARG A 159 -2.10 8.13 -20.06
N THR A 160 -2.43 8.49 -18.82
CA THR A 160 -3.14 7.61 -17.87
C THR A 160 -4.21 8.39 -17.13
N VAL A 161 -5.39 7.80 -16.96
CA VAL A 161 -6.46 8.32 -16.12
C VAL A 161 -6.75 7.33 -15.01
N HIS A 162 -6.65 7.78 -13.76
CA HIS A 162 -7.01 7.02 -12.56
C HIS A 162 -8.43 7.42 -12.15
N LEU A 163 -9.39 6.52 -12.38
CA LEU A 163 -10.79 6.70 -12.01
C LEU A 163 -11.00 6.15 -10.60
N MET A 164 -11.25 7.04 -9.64
CA MET A 164 -11.42 6.74 -8.22
C MET A 164 -12.85 7.08 -7.82
N ILE A 165 -13.65 6.09 -7.42
CA ILE A 165 -15.09 6.28 -7.15
C ILE A 165 -15.46 5.71 -5.79
N ASP A 166 -15.92 6.55 -4.89
CA ASP A 166 -16.52 6.20 -3.60
C ASP A 166 -18.04 6.42 -3.68
N ALA A 167 -18.74 5.41 -4.19
CA ALA A 167 -20.19 5.46 -4.35
C ALA A 167 -20.81 4.07 -4.42
N CYS A 168 -22.06 3.95 -3.96
CA CYS A 168 -22.82 2.72 -4.16
C CYS A 168 -23.00 2.44 -5.66
N HIS A 169 -23.02 1.16 -6.02
CA HIS A 169 -23.18 0.72 -7.42
C HIS A 169 -22.12 1.26 -8.42
N ALA A 170 -20.98 1.74 -7.93
CA ALA A 170 -19.92 2.26 -8.78
C ALA A 170 -19.43 1.22 -9.82
N GLU A 171 -19.47 -0.06 -9.47
CA GLU A 171 -19.11 -1.17 -10.38
C GLU A 171 -20.01 -1.23 -11.63
N ALA A 172 -21.25 -0.73 -11.54
CA ALA A 172 -22.15 -0.70 -12.70
C ALA A 172 -21.76 0.37 -13.74
N LEU A 173 -20.96 1.39 -13.35
CA LEU A 173 -20.39 2.37 -14.31
C LEU A 173 -19.55 1.71 -15.40
N ILE A 174 -18.97 0.57 -15.09
CA ILE A 174 -18.02 -0.13 -15.96
C ILE A 174 -18.59 -1.40 -16.56
N ARG A 175 -19.87 -1.74 -16.31
CA ARG A 175 -20.56 -2.87 -16.95
C ARG A 175 -20.85 -2.59 -18.44
N PRO A 176 -20.74 -3.60 -19.33
CA PRO A 176 -21.18 -3.49 -20.72
C PRO A 176 -22.68 -3.21 -20.83
N ARG A 177 -23.11 -2.52 -21.90
CA ARG A 177 -24.53 -2.21 -22.15
C ARG A 177 -25.43 -3.44 -22.35
N ASP A 178 -24.87 -4.58 -22.75
CA ASP A 178 -25.63 -5.73 -23.22
C ASP A 178 -25.76 -6.87 -22.20
N VAL A 179 -25.28 -6.71 -20.97
CA VAL A 179 -25.37 -7.71 -19.92
C VAL A 179 -26.51 -7.35 -18.97
N THR A 180 -27.69 -7.88 -19.23
CA THR A 180 -28.81 -7.89 -18.27
C THR A 180 -28.51 -8.89 -17.15
N ALA A 181 -28.94 -8.55 -15.92
CA ALA A 181 -28.63 -9.29 -14.70
C ALA A 181 -29.18 -10.73 -14.63
N GLU A 182 -29.85 -11.22 -15.68
CA GLU A 182 -30.61 -12.47 -15.65
C GLU A 182 -29.83 -13.75 -16.09
N THR A 183 -28.55 -13.65 -16.46
CA THR A 183 -27.96 -14.79 -17.20
C THR A 183 -26.83 -15.55 -16.54
N VAL A 184 -26.40 -15.26 -15.33
CA VAL A 184 -25.28 -16.04 -14.74
C VAL A 184 -25.40 -16.20 -13.24
N GLU A 185 -25.34 -17.42 -12.73
CA GLU A 185 -25.09 -17.81 -11.32
C GLU A 185 -23.67 -17.48 -10.82
N LEU A 186 -23.00 -16.50 -11.40
CA LEU A 186 -21.70 -16.01 -10.95
C LEU A 186 -21.90 -15.05 -9.77
N SER A 187 -20.96 -15.08 -8.83
CA SER A 187 -20.97 -14.11 -7.74
C SER A 187 -20.92 -12.68 -8.31
N ALA A 188 -21.49 -11.71 -7.60
CA ALA A 188 -21.49 -10.31 -8.04
C ALA A 188 -20.07 -9.79 -8.38
N SER A 189 -19.03 -10.30 -7.70
CA SER A 189 -17.63 -9.99 -7.96
C SER A 189 -17.10 -10.55 -9.28
N GLU A 190 -17.52 -11.75 -9.69
CA GLU A 190 -17.11 -12.38 -10.96
C GLU A 190 -17.78 -11.72 -12.16
N VAL A 191 -19.07 -11.35 -12.03
CA VAL A 191 -19.80 -10.60 -13.07
C VAL A 191 -19.20 -9.19 -13.21
N ALA A 192 -18.91 -8.50 -12.11
CA ALA A 192 -18.23 -7.21 -12.14
C ALA A 192 -16.86 -7.32 -12.83
N SER A 193 -16.08 -8.34 -12.52
CA SER A 193 -14.75 -8.58 -13.09
C SER A 193 -14.77 -8.88 -14.59
N ALA A 194 -15.73 -9.68 -15.07
CA ALA A 194 -15.85 -10.00 -16.48
C ALA A 194 -16.36 -8.81 -17.31
N SER A 195 -17.31 -8.07 -16.76
CA SER A 195 -17.89 -6.87 -17.37
C SER A 195 -16.89 -5.73 -17.45
N LEU A 196 -16.06 -5.58 -16.42
CA LEU A 196 -14.96 -4.63 -16.37
C LEU A 196 -13.98 -4.81 -17.53
N ARG A 197 -13.57 -6.05 -17.77
CA ARG A 197 -12.61 -6.34 -18.84
C ARG A 197 -13.12 -5.90 -20.20
N SER A 198 -14.40 -6.06 -20.50
CA SER A 198 -14.93 -5.76 -21.83
C SER A 198 -15.03 -4.26 -22.15
N ARG A 199 -15.32 -3.38 -21.16
CA ARG A 199 -15.36 -1.92 -21.38
C ARG A 199 -14.01 -1.26 -21.27
N LEU A 200 -13.19 -1.66 -20.33
CA LEU A 200 -11.83 -1.14 -20.19
C LEU A 200 -10.91 -1.60 -21.33
N GLU A 201 -11.30 -2.63 -22.10
CA GLU A 201 -10.63 -2.99 -23.35
C GLU A 201 -10.61 -1.82 -24.36
N HIS A 202 -11.66 -1.01 -24.36
CA HIS A 202 -11.74 0.18 -25.21
C HIS A 202 -11.10 1.44 -24.61
N LEU A 203 -10.69 1.37 -23.33
CA LEU A 203 -10.05 2.45 -22.58
C LEU A 203 -8.77 1.94 -21.91
N PRO A 204 -7.80 1.48 -22.69
CA PRO A 204 -6.66 0.74 -22.15
C PRO A 204 -5.69 1.60 -21.31
N ASN A 205 -5.86 2.93 -21.32
CA ASN A 205 -5.13 3.89 -20.50
C ASN A 205 -5.87 4.28 -19.20
N VAL A 206 -7.07 3.75 -18.96
CA VAL A 206 -7.84 4.03 -17.74
C VAL A 206 -7.63 2.92 -16.73
N GLY A 207 -7.23 3.30 -15.52
CA GLY A 207 -7.23 2.44 -14.37
C GLY A 207 -8.35 2.82 -13.41
N VAL A 208 -8.77 1.87 -12.57
CA VAL A 208 -9.97 2.00 -11.75
C VAL A 208 -9.67 1.63 -10.31
N LEU A 209 -10.14 2.45 -9.38
CA LEU A 209 -10.16 2.21 -7.94
C LEU A 209 -11.54 2.56 -7.43
N MET A 210 -12.30 1.59 -6.97
CA MET A 210 -13.69 1.78 -6.56
C MET A 210 -13.99 1.03 -5.26
N ALA A 211 -14.83 1.64 -4.41
CA ALA A 211 -15.56 0.89 -3.42
C ALA A 211 -16.80 0.30 -4.09
N SER A 212 -17.09 -0.96 -3.79
CA SER A 212 -18.34 -1.60 -4.15
C SER A 212 -19.06 -1.99 -2.87
N ALA A 213 -20.17 -1.32 -2.59
CA ALA A 213 -21.09 -1.71 -1.52
C ALA A 213 -22.30 -2.39 -2.13
N SER A 214 -22.44 -3.69 -1.92
CA SER A 214 -23.58 -4.47 -2.39
C SER A 214 -24.89 -4.15 -1.67
N ASN A 215 -24.89 -3.25 -0.68
CA ASN A 215 -26.06 -2.92 0.12
C ASN A 215 -26.07 -1.43 0.53
N THR A 216 -26.88 -0.69 -0.13
CA THR A 216 -27.69 0.51 0.21
C THR A 216 -27.15 1.62 1.12
N GLN A 217 -25.97 1.58 1.68
CA GLN A 217 -25.40 2.69 2.46
C GLN A 217 -23.94 2.91 2.10
N ALA A 218 -23.60 4.12 1.68
CA ALA A 218 -22.23 4.60 1.65
C ALA A 218 -21.63 4.39 3.06
N HIS A 219 -20.44 3.83 3.12
CA HIS A 219 -19.79 3.55 4.40
C HIS A 219 -19.08 4.83 4.88
N GLU A 220 -19.90 5.79 5.36
CA GLU A 220 -19.38 6.96 6.06
C GLU A 220 -19.07 6.59 7.51
N TRP A 221 -18.02 7.16 8.04
CA TRP A 221 -17.63 6.97 9.42
C TRP A 221 -17.50 8.30 10.15
N ASP A 222 -18.44 8.53 11.08
CA ASP A 222 -18.50 9.77 11.87
C ASP A 222 -17.22 10.09 12.64
N ASP A 223 -16.50 9.07 13.14
CA ASP A 223 -15.25 9.26 13.87
C ASP A 223 -14.12 9.78 12.97
N TYR A 224 -14.15 9.47 11.68
CA TYR A 224 -13.17 9.93 10.70
C TYR A 224 -13.65 11.12 9.90
N GLN A 225 -14.97 11.36 9.91
CA GLN A 225 -15.62 12.42 9.13
C GLN A 225 -15.26 12.33 7.63
N THR A 226 -15.28 11.11 7.11
CA THR A 226 -14.91 10.76 5.74
C THR A 226 -15.55 9.42 5.36
N GLY A 227 -15.62 9.11 4.06
CA GLY A 227 -15.91 7.78 3.58
C GLY A 227 -14.76 6.82 3.96
N VAL A 228 -15.11 5.58 4.34
CA VAL A 228 -14.11 4.57 4.75
C VAL A 228 -13.14 4.27 3.61
N PHE A 229 -13.67 4.07 2.38
CA PHE A 229 -12.82 3.84 1.21
C PHE A 229 -11.88 5.01 0.93
N THR A 230 -12.40 6.24 0.97
CA THR A 230 -11.61 7.43 0.72
C THR A 230 -10.49 7.57 1.75
N HIS A 231 -10.77 7.29 3.04
CA HIS A 231 -9.76 7.30 4.08
C HIS A 231 -8.67 6.24 3.86
N GLU A 232 -9.06 5.01 3.53
CA GLU A 232 -8.12 3.92 3.22
C GLU A 232 -7.24 4.28 2.02
N LEU A 233 -7.88 4.77 0.95
CA LEU A 233 -7.18 5.19 -0.28
C LEU A 233 -6.14 6.28 0.03
N LEU A 234 -6.54 7.33 0.75
CA LEU A 234 -5.64 8.44 1.09
C LEU A 234 -4.51 8.01 2.03
N SER A 235 -4.78 7.13 3.00
CA SER A 235 -3.73 6.55 3.86
C SER A 235 -2.65 5.84 3.02
N GLY A 236 -3.09 5.06 2.02
CA GLY A 236 -2.17 4.40 1.09
C GLY A 236 -1.41 5.37 0.20
N LEU A 237 -2.10 6.34 -0.42
CA LEU A 237 -1.49 7.32 -1.35
C LEU A 237 -0.54 8.32 -0.67
N ARG A 238 -0.67 8.53 0.65
CA ARG A 238 0.30 9.32 1.43
C ARG A 238 1.60 8.56 1.73
N GLY A 239 1.75 7.34 1.22
CA GLY A 239 2.94 6.51 1.37
C GLY A 239 2.71 5.23 2.19
N GLY A 240 1.55 5.06 2.85
CA GLY A 240 1.23 3.85 3.61
C GLY A 240 1.23 2.57 2.76
N ALA A 241 0.96 2.69 1.45
CA ALA A 241 0.96 1.57 0.52
C ALA A 241 2.31 1.33 -0.18
N ASP A 242 3.29 2.23 -0.07
CA ASP A 242 4.61 2.10 -0.70
C ASP A 242 5.43 1.02 0.03
N VAL A 243 5.29 -0.24 -0.42
CA VAL A 243 5.92 -1.40 0.24
C VAL A 243 7.39 -1.59 -0.12
N ASN A 244 7.86 -0.97 -1.20
CA ASN A 244 9.26 -1.08 -1.64
C ASN A 244 10.11 0.14 -1.31
N GLY A 245 9.49 1.22 -0.78
CA GLY A 245 10.15 2.45 -0.37
C GLY A 245 10.70 3.26 -1.55
N ASP A 246 10.13 3.13 -2.75
CA ASP A 246 10.61 3.85 -3.94
C ASP A 246 9.97 5.24 -4.12
N GLY A 247 9.06 5.61 -3.22
CA GLY A 247 8.33 6.87 -3.23
C GLY A 247 7.18 6.91 -4.25
N ARG A 248 6.74 5.75 -4.75
CA ARG A 248 5.66 5.60 -5.71
C ARG A 248 4.65 4.60 -5.18
N VAL A 249 3.38 4.80 -5.46
CA VAL A 249 2.33 3.83 -5.13
C VAL A 249 1.73 3.30 -6.42
N GLU A 250 1.94 2.01 -6.69
CA GLU A 250 1.41 1.32 -7.86
C GLU A 250 0.06 0.65 -7.54
N TYR A 251 -0.64 0.18 -8.58
CA TYR A 251 -1.95 -0.47 -8.44
C TYR A 251 -1.90 -1.75 -7.60
N SER A 252 -0.85 -2.55 -7.72
CA SER A 252 -0.68 -3.77 -6.93
C SER A 252 -0.47 -3.47 -5.44
N GLU A 253 0.23 -2.38 -5.12
CA GLU A 253 0.49 -1.95 -3.76
C GLU A 253 -0.78 -1.42 -3.09
N ILE A 254 -1.50 -0.52 -3.75
CA ILE A 254 -2.75 0.01 -3.21
C ILE A 254 -3.82 -1.09 -3.08
N ALA A 255 -3.89 -2.05 -4.01
CA ALA A 255 -4.80 -3.18 -3.90
C ALA A 255 -4.52 -4.04 -2.67
N ALA A 256 -3.24 -4.36 -2.44
CA ALA A 256 -2.81 -5.11 -1.27
C ALA A 256 -3.07 -4.33 0.03
N PHE A 257 -2.83 -3.01 0.02
CA PHE A 257 -3.06 -2.14 1.17
C PHE A 257 -4.55 -2.08 1.56
N LEU A 258 -5.46 -1.84 0.60
CA LEU A 258 -6.90 -1.83 0.82
C LEU A 258 -7.41 -3.19 1.32
N ALA A 259 -6.88 -4.29 0.77
CA ALA A 259 -7.20 -5.63 1.23
C ALA A 259 -6.72 -5.87 2.68
N ALA A 260 -5.54 -5.40 3.05
CA ALA A 260 -5.03 -5.48 4.42
C ALA A 260 -5.85 -4.64 5.40
N ALA A 261 -6.23 -3.41 5.02
CA ALA A 261 -7.04 -2.52 5.83
C ALA A 261 -8.38 -3.16 6.23
N ASN A 262 -9.00 -3.92 5.33
CA ASN A 262 -10.30 -4.57 5.53
C ASN A 262 -10.24 -6.01 6.04
N ARG A 263 -9.06 -6.61 6.16
CA ARG A 263 -8.88 -8.05 6.42
C ARG A 263 -9.58 -8.53 7.69
N GLU A 264 -9.44 -7.78 8.78
CA GLU A 264 -9.94 -8.16 10.10
C GLU A 264 -11.34 -7.57 10.39
N VAL A 265 -11.98 -6.93 9.41
CA VAL A 265 -13.36 -6.47 9.51
C VAL A 265 -14.29 -7.67 9.40
N THR A 266 -14.87 -8.09 10.53
CA THR A 266 -15.70 -9.29 10.63
C THR A 266 -17.18 -9.04 10.33
N ASP A 267 -17.68 -7.80 10.50
CA ASP A 267 -19.07 -7.45 10.14
C ASP A 267 -19.19 -7.31 8.62
N PRO A 268 -19.97 -8.17 7.93
CA PRO A 268 -20.13 -8.08 6.48
C PRO A 268 -20.72 -6.74 6.01
N ARG A 269 -21.43 -6.03 6.87
CA ARG A 269 -22.04 -4.72 6.54
C ARG A 269 -21.02 -3.58 6.61
N ALA A 270 -19.95 -3.76 7.37
CA ALA A 270 -18.87 -2.79 7.53
C ALA A 270 -17.69 -3.10 6.58
N ARG A 271 -17.64 -4.31 6.02
CA ARG A 271 -16.56 -4.74 5.15
C ARG A 271 -16.72 -4.16 3.75
N LEU A 272 -15.74 -3.38 3.32
CA LEU A 272 -15.68 -2.88 1.96
C LEU A 272 -15.24 -3.97 0.99
N THR A 273 -15.91 -4.03 -0.16
CA THR A 273 -15.39 -4.74 -1.33
C THR A 273 -14.76 -3.69 -2.24
N THR A 274 -13.48 -3.77 -2.42
CA THR A 274 -12.73 -2.83 -3.28
C THR A 274 -12.42 -3.48 -4.62
N LEU A 275 -12.53 -2.68 -5.68
CA LEU A 275 -12.18 -3.07 -7.03
C LEU A 275 -11.03 -2.20 -7.49
N VAL A 276 -9.88 -2.82 -7.76
CA VAL A 276 -8.66 -2.14 -8.21
C VAL A 276 -8.18 -2.77 -9.48
N VAL A 277 -8.16 -2.01 -10.57
CA VAL A 277 -7.74 -2.49 -11.91
C VAL A 277 -6.76 -1.50 -12.53
N ALA A 278 -5.56 -1.97 -12.81
CA ALA A 278 -4.54 -1.17 -13.46
C ALA A 278 -4.88 -0.90 -14.94
N PRO A 279 -4.42 0.22 -15.52
CA PRO A 279 -4.53 0.48 -16.94
C PRO A 279 -3.82 -0.59 -17.77
N LYS A 280 -4.50 -1.15 -18.78
CA LYS A 280 -3.95 -2.23 -19.61
C LYS A 280 -2.65 -1.85 -20.34
N LEU A 281 -2.55 -0.61 -20.81
CA LEU A 281 -1.34 -0.12 -21.50
C LEU A 281 -0.18 0.16 -20.53
N TYR A 282 -0.47 0.48 -19.29
CA TYR A 282 0.53 0.91 -18.30
C TYR A 282 0.28 0.23 -16.94
N PRO A 283 0.35 -1.11 -16.85
CA PRO A 283 -0.02 -1.85 -15.64
C PRO A 283 0.88 -1.54 -14.43
N ARG A 284 2.06 -0.96 -14.67
CA ARG A 284 3.03 -0.55 -13.66
C ARG A 284 3.08 0.96 -13.42
N VAL A 285 2.06 1.69 -13.90
CA VAL A 285 2.01 3.13 -13.66
C VAL A 285 1.75 3.38 -12.18
N ALA A 286 2.50 4.32 -11.62
CA ALA A 286 2.20 4.81 -10.28
C ALA A 286 0.92 5.64 -10.30
N ILE A 287 0.05 5.41 -9.31
CA ILE A 287 -1.11 6.27 -9.06
C ILE A 287 -0.62 7.62 -8.54
N VAL A 288 0.39 7.59 -7.65
CA VAL A 288 1.06 8.77 -7.11
C VAL A 288 2.57 8.57 -7.09
N ASP A 289 3.31 9.65 -7.33
CA ASP A 289 4.74 9.77 -7.09
C ASP A 289 4.96 10.83 -6.02
N THR A 290 5.35 10.41 -4.83
CA THR A 290 5.49 11.28 -3.66
C THR A 290 6.83 12.00 -3.60
N ARG A 291 7.81 11.62 -4.43
CA ARG A 291 9.19 12.16 -4.38
C ARG A 291 9.27 13.64 -4.70
N GLY A 292 8.37 14.12 -5.56
CA GLY A 292 8.26 15.52 -5.94
C GLY A 292 7.20 16.30 -5.18
N ALA A 293 6.66 15.75 -4.08
CA ALA A 293 5.63 16.42 -3.30
C ALA A 293 6.13 17.74 -2.71
N ARG A 294 5.26 18.75 -2.67
CA ARG A 294 5.56 20.11 -2.24
C ARG A 294 4.75 20.47 -1.01
N ASP A 295 5.28 21.37 -0.20
CA ASP A 295 4.61 21.89 1.01
C ASP A 295 4.24 20.79 2.02
N VAL A 296 5.02 19.71 2.03
CA VAL A 296 4.87 18.57 2.92
C VAL A 296 6.16 18.28 3.67
N ALA A 297 6.02 17.62 4.80
CA ALA A 297 7.09 16.97 5.53
C ALA A 297 6.97 15.46 5.44
N ARG A 298 7.99 14.73 5.90
CA ARG A 298 8.03 13.27 5.87
C ARG A 298 8.24 12.71 7.26
N LEU A 299 7.43 11.72 7.62
CA LEU A 299 7.69 10.82 8.73
C LEU A 299 8.25 9.53 8.15
N GLN A 300 9.51 9.22 8.47
CA GLN A 300 10.25 8.11 7.88
C GLN A 300 10.73 7.13 8.93
N GLY A 301 11.04 5.90 8.53
CA GLY A 301 11.67 4.90 9.37
C GLY A 301 10.74 3.78 9.81
N ARG A 302 11.19 3.00 10.80
CA ARG A 302 10.45 1.82 11.27
C ARG A 302 9.40 2.22 12.31
N ALA A 303 8.14 2.03 11.95
CA ALA A 303 7.00 2.41 12.77
C ALA A 303 6.35 1.23 13.54
N HIS A 304 6.88 0.01 13.44
CA HIS A 304 6.29 -1.22 14.03
C HIS A 304 6.10 -1.15 15.56
N HIS A 305 6.96 -0.41 16.27
CA HIS A 305 6.87 -0.22 17.74
C HIS A 305 5.63 0.57 18.15
N LEU A 306 5.03 1.32 17.23
CA LEU A 306 3.79 2.05 17.46
C LEU A 306 2.55 1.15 17.37
N GLY A 307 2.68 -0.09 16.85
CA GLY A 307 1.54 -0.94 16.53
C GLY A 307 0.68 -0.31 15.42
N ARG A 308 -0.64 -0.36 15.56
CA ARG A 308 -1.54 0.46 14.72
C ARG A 308 -1.49 1.90 15.23
N PHE A 309 -1.17 2.83 14.36
CA PHE A 309 -1.11 4.25 14.67
C PHE A 309 -1.93 5.08 13.69
N GLN A 310 -2.24 6.28 14.11
CA GLN A 310 -3.07 7.24 13.40
C GLN A 310 -2.39 8.60 13.42
N ILE A 311 -2.54 9.33 12.32
CA ILE A 311 -2.03 10.70 12.19
C ILE A 311 -3.19 11.61 11.85
N ASP A 312 -3.46 12.59 12.72
CA ASP A 312 -4.45 13.63 12.50
C ASP A 312 -3.75 14.98 12.27
N ASP A 313 -4.32 15.84 11.44
CA ASP A 313 -3.87 17.23 11.34
C ASP A 313 -4.36 18.07 12.53
N GLN A 314 -3.89 19.33 12.62
CA GLN A 314 -4.29 20.26 13.68
C GLN A 314 -5.79 20.60 13.68
N ARG A 315 -6.54 20.30 12.60
CA ARG A 315 -7.96 20.55 12.45
C ARG A 315 -8.80 19.32 12.77
N GLY A 316 -8.13 18.20 13.09
CA GLY A 316 -8.77 16.92 13.41
C GLY A 316 -9.10 16.07 12.20
N ASN A 317 -8.59 16.41 11.02
CA ASN A 317 -8.74 15.52 9.86
C ASN A 317 -7.80 14.33 10.01
N ARG A 318 -8.32 13.12 9.88
CA ARG A 318 -7.53 11.88 9.86
C ARG A 318 -6.79 11.78 8.53
N LEU A 319 -5.46 11.86 8.56
CA LEU A 319 -4.61 11.81 7.39
C LEU A 319 -4.19 10.40 7.02
N VAL A 320 -3.82 9.59 8.02
CA VAL A 320 -3.28 8.24 7.84
C VAL A 320 -3.70 7.34 8.99
N ASP A 321 -3.97 6.10 8.66
CA ASP A 321 -4.13 4.99 9.59
C ASP A 321 -3.29 3.82 9.06
N LEU A 322 -2.42 3.25 9.88
CA LEU A 322 -1.46 2.24 9.45
C LEU A 322 -1.02 1.35 10.61
N ARG A 323 -0.81 0.07 10.33
CA ARG A 323 -0.03 -0.86 11.15
C ARG A 323 1.12 -1.40 10.31
N ALA A 324 2.31 -0.85 10.52
CA ALA A 324 3.48 -1.20 9.75
C ALA A 324 4.04 -2.57 10.16
N GLU A 325 4.49 -3.36 9.18
CA GLU A 325 5.14 -4.65 9.40
C GLU A 325 6.49 -4.49 10.12
N PHE A 326 6.85 -5.49 10.94
CA PHE A 326 8.10 -5.47 11.68
C PHE A 326 9.32 -5.39 10.76
N GLY A 327 10.19 -4.44 11.04
CA GLY A 327 11.49 -4.30 10.38
C GLY A 327 11.48 -3.46 9.10
N PHE A 328 10.32 -3.16 8.52
CA PHE A 328 10.23 -2.37 7.29
C PHE A 328 10.02 -0.88 7.59
N PRO A 329 10.77 0.00 6.91
CA PRO A 329 10.57 1.44 7.01
C PRO A 329 9.34 1.84 6.19
N VAL A 330 8.66 2.88 6.64
CA VAL A 330 7.60 3.59 5.91
C VAL A 330 8.00 5.04 5.70
N ASP A 331 7.44 5.70 4.71
CA ASP A 331 7.67 7.11 4.38
C ASP A 331 6.33 7.80 4.14
N ILE A 332 5.85 8.52 5.15
CA ILE A 332 4.51 9.09 5.18
C ILE A 332 4.55 10.61 4.96
N LEU A 333 3.76 11.10 4.01
CA LEU A 333 3.57 12.53 3.75
C LEU A 333 2.61 13.14 4.76
N VAL A 334 3.05 14.21 5.42
CA VAL A 334 2.26 15.02 6.36
C VAL A 334 2.41 16.50 6.04
N PRO A 335 1.49 17.39 6.49
CA PRO A 335 1.64 18.83 6.36
C PRO A 335 2.95 19.31 7.00
N ALA A 336 3.68 20.20 6.31
CA ALA A 336 4.93 20.77 6.81
C ALA A 336 4.69 21.97 7.72
N GLY A 337 5.40 22.03 8.85
CA GLY A 337 5.37 23.16 9.75
C GLY A 337 4.11 23.35 10.58
N GLU A 338 3.14 22.47 10.42
CA GLU A 338 1.88 22.45 11.19
C GLU A 338 1.93 21.33 12.24
N PRO A 339 1.28 21.51 13.42
CA PRO A 339 1.12 20.43 14.38
C PRO A 339 0.30 19.28 13.83
N ILE A 340 0.80 18.05 13.95
CA ILE A 340 0.07 16.82 13.70
C ILE A 340 0.02 15.99 14.98
N LEU A 341 -1.08 15.31 15.22
CA LEU A 341 -1.26 14.41 16.34
C LEU A 341 -1.02 12.98 15.87
N LEU A 342 0.03 12.34 16.39
CA LEU A 342 0.25 10.92 16.21
C LEU A 342 -0.26 10.19 17.45
N SER A 343 -1.15 9.21 17.25
CA SER A 343 -1.80 8.48 18.34
C SER A 343 -1.93 7.00 18.04
N ASN A 344 -1.98 6.19 19.10
CA ASN A 344 -2.32 4.77 19.08
C ASN A 344 -3.13 4.38 20.32
N GLU A 345 -3.30 3.06 20.57
CA GLU A 345 -4.01 2.57 21.76
C GLU A 345 -3.31 2.93 23.09
N SER A 346 -2.01 3.14 23.08
CA SER A 346 -1.17 3.35 24.28
C SER A 346 -1.02 4.81 24.65
N GLY A 347 -1.12 5.72 23.66
CA GLY A 347 -0.86 7.13 23.90
C GLY A 347 -0.95 8.00 22.64
N GLU A 348 -0.57 9.25 22.83
CA GLU A 348 -0.56 10.27 21.78
C GLU A 348 0.64 11.22 21.93
N THR A 349 1.06 11.85 20.85
CA THR A 349 2.07 12.91 20.85
C THR A 349 1.83 13.88 19.70
N THR A 350 2.19 15.15 19.92
CA THR A 350 2.13 16.18 18.88
C THR A 350 3.51 16.36 18.26
N ILE A 351 3.55 16.34 16.93
CA ILE A 351 4.78 16.49 16.14
C ILE A 351 4.62 17.71 15.23
N ILE A 352 5.68 18.50 15.06
CA ILE A 352 5.79 19.55 14.04
C ILE A 352 6.90 19.13 13.07
N ALA A 353 6.51 18.45 11.99
CA ALA A 353 7.45 17.98 10.99
C ALA A 353 7.83 19.10 10.01
N GLN A 354 9.11 19.17 9.63
CA GLN A 354 9.66 20.21 8.77
C GLN A 354 9.91 19.68 7.34
N ALA A 355 9.69 20.52 6.33
CA ALA A 355 9.84 20.13 4.94
C ALA A 355 11.29 19.79 4.53
N ASP A 356 12.26 20.42 5.17
CA ASP A 356 13.68 20.29 4.87
C ASP A 356 14.38 19.13 5.58
N ARG A 357 13.70 18.51 6.55
CA ARG A 357 14.25 17.41 7.33
C ARG A 357 13.18 16.38 7.70
N PRO A 358 13.36 15.11 7.34
CA PRO A 358 12.44 14.07 7.76
C PRO A 358 12.47 13.85 9.28
N THR A 359 11.33 13.52 9.85
CA THR A 359 11.21 13.09 11.25
C THR A 359 11.19 11.57 11.28
N ASN A 360 12.05 10.95 12.10
CA ASN A 360 12.12 9.50 12.20
C ASN A 360 11.06 8.96 13.17
N PHE A 361 10.36 7.91 12.78
CA PHE A 361 9.42 7.22 13.65
C PHE A 361 10.10 6.64 14.89
N GLU A 362 11.35 6.21 14.79
CA GLU A 362 12.13 5.68 15.92
C GLU A 362 12.36 6.69 17.03
N ASP A 363 12.31 7.99 16.72
CA ASP A 363 12.47 9.07 17.68
C ASP A 363 11.15 9.49 18.34
N VAL A 364 10.01 8.91 17.90
CA VAL A 364 8.68 9.26 18.41
C VAL A 364 8.36 8.48 19.67
N SER A 365 8.03 9.21 20.75
CA SER A 365 7.56 8.66 22.02
C SER A 365 6.14 9.13 22.29
N LEU A 366 5.26 8.19 22.65
CA LEU A 366 3.87 8.51 22.96
C LEU A 366 3.69 8.73 24.45
N GLU A 367 2.91 9.77 24.81
CA GLU A 367 2.46 10.03 26.18
C GLU A 367 1.10 9.37 26.41
N LYS A 368 0.79 8.96 27.63
CA LYS A 368 -0.49 8.32 27.93
C LYS A 368 -1.67 9.22 27.60
N ALA A 369 -2.53 8.76 26.70
CA ALA A 369 -3.74 9.48 26.33
C ALA A 369 -4.83 9.40 27.44
N HIS A 370 -5.66 10.43 27.53
CA HIS A 370 -6.85 10.42 28.37
C HIS A 370 -7.96 9.65 27.66
N THR A 371 -8.47 8.60 28.32
CA THR A 371 -9.51 7.72 27.77
C THR A 371 -10.82 8.49 27.51
N ARG A 372 -11.32 8.46 26.27
CA ARG A 372 -12.65 8.95 25.90
C ARG A 372 -13.64 7.78 25.79
N ALA A 373 -14.85 7.93 26.35
CA ALA A 373 -15.92 6.93 26.24
C ALA A 373 -16.52 6.88 24.81
N ARG A 374 -16.79 5.70 24.27
CA ARG A 374 -17.18 5.46 22.87
C ARG A 374 -18.28 4.42 22.74
N SER A 375 -18.96 4.35 21.55
CA SER A 375 -19.99 3.37 21.27
C SER A 375 -19.44 2.01 20.82
N ALA A 376 -20.19 0.92 21.06
CA ALA A 376 -19.72 -0.45 20.75
C ALA A 376 -19.55 -0.74 19.24
N MET A 377 -20.31 -0.08 18.37
CA MET A 377 -20.22 -0.24 16.91
C MET A 377 -18.95 0.42 16.37
N VAL A 378 -18.64 1.60 16.83
CA VAL A 378 -17.41 2.34 16.55
C VAL A 378 -16.18 1.53 16.98
N ASP A 379 -16.27 0.87 18.14
CA ASP A 379 -15.20 0.01 18.65
C ASP A 379 -14.98 -1.27 17.80
N ALA A 380 -16.00 -1.80 17.15
CA ALA A 380 -15.87 -2.98 16.28
C ALA A 380 -15.18 -2.64 14.95
N MET A 381 -15.58 -1.55 14.29
CA MET A 381 -14.90 -1.05 13.09
C MET A 381 -13.45 -0.64 13.40
N ARG A 382 -13.26 0.03 14.52
CA ARG A 382 -11.95 0.47 14.99
C ARG A 382 -10.99 -0.68 15.25
N ARG A 383 -11.47 -1.82 15.75
CA ARG A 383 -10.64 -3.00 15.97
C ARG A 383 -10.33 -3.77 14.70
N GLY A 384 -11.21 -3.70 13.70
CA GLY A 384 -11.06 -4.45 12.44
C GLY A 384 -10.27 -3.73 11.36
N LEU A 385 -10.53 -2.43 11.16
CA LEU A 385 -9.83 -1.64 10.14
C LEU A 385 -8.36 -1.46 10.50
N PHE A 386 -7.47 -1.65 9.55
CA PHE A 386 -6.01 -1.55 9.71
C PHE A 386 -5.43 -2.41 10.85
N ALA A 387 -6.14 -3.46 11.27
CA ALA A 387 -5.65 -4.36 12.32
C ALA A 387 -4.57 -5.32 11.81
N ALA A 388 -4.59 -5.68 10.54
CA ALA A 388 -3.53 -6.47 9.91
C ALA A 388 -2.27 -5.63 9.69
N GLU A 389 -1.10 -6.25 9.92
CA GLU A 389 0.18 -5.62 9.56
C GLU A 389 0.33 -5.57 8.04
N PHE A 390 0.78 -4.42 7.53
CA PHE A 390 1.03 -4.21 6.12
C PHE A 390 2.50 -3.94 5.86
N GLY A 391 3.05 -4.68 4.90
CA GLY A 391 4.43 -4.59 4.46
C GLY A 391 4.73 -5.65 3.41
N PRO A 392 6.01 -5.88 3.07
CA PRO A 392 6.44 -6.82 2.05
C PRO A 392 5.91 -8.24 2.20
N SER A 393 5.79 -8.76 3.43
CA SER A 393 5.28 -10.12 3.65
C SER A 393 3.80 -10.23 3.31
N TYR A 394 2.99 -9.25 3.73
CA TYR A 394 1.56 -9.21 3.37
C TYR A 394 1.40 -9.05 1.85
N TYR A 395 2.12 -8.10 1.26
CA TYR A 395 2.08 -7.83 -0.17
C TYR A 395 2.45 -9.07 -0.99
N GLY A 396 3.55 -9.76 -0.67
CA GLY A 396 3.96 -10.99 -1.35
C GLY A 396 2.88 -12.07 -1.28
N GLY A 397 2.31 -12.32 -0.10
CA GLY A 397 1.22 -13.28 0.08
C GLY A 397 -0.06 -12.90 -0.68
N PHE A 398 -0.38 -11.61 -0.77
CA PHE A 398 -1.51 -11.09 -1.53
C PHE A 398 -1.34 -11.33 -3.03
N VAL A 399 -0.17 -10.98 -3.60
CA VAL A 399 0.14 -11.20 -5.02
C VAL A 399 0.09 -12.68 -5.36
N ASP A 400 0.73 -13.54 -4.55
CA ASP A 400 0.73 -15.00 -4.77
C ASP A 400 -0.67 -15.62 -4.68
N SER A 401 -1.56 -15.08 -3.84
CA SER A 401 -2.94 -15.57 -3.72
C SER A 401 -3.84 -15.07 -4.86
N ALA A 402 -3.61 -13.86 -5.33
CA ALA A 402 -4.36 -13.25 -6.42
C ALA A 402 -4.16 -13.99 -7.74
N ASP A 403 -2.94 -14.44 -8.04
CA ASP A 403 -2.65 -15.27 -9.20
C ASP A 403 -3.45 -16.59 -9.21
N LYS A 404 -3.83 -17.10 -8.02
CA LYS A 404 -4.59 -18.35 -7.87
C LYS A 404 -6.11 -18.16 -7.89
N GLN A 405 -6.61 -16.99 -7.50
CA GLN A 405 -8.03 -16.72 -7.29
C GLN A 405 -8.71 -15.92 -8.42
N MET A 406 -8.04 -15.69 -9.56
CA MET A 406 -8.55 -14.85 -10.65
C MET A 406 -9.08 -13.48 -10.16
N VAL A 407 -8.40 -12.86 -9.20
CA VAL A 407 -8.67 -11.47 -8.84
C VAL A 407 -8.51 -10.63 -10.11
N PRO A 408 -9.39 -9.64 -10.39
CA PRO A 408 -9.38 -8.88 -11.66
C PRO A 408 -8.16 -7.95 -11.83
N VAL A 409 -7.17 -8.10 -10.99
CA VAL A 409 -5.89 -7.39 -11.07
C VAL A 409 -4.87 -8.34 -11.69
N ASP A 410 -4.30 -7.96 -12.83
CA ASP A 410 -3.12 -8.66 -13.36
C ASP A 410 -1.90 -8.26 -12.52
N LEU A 411 -1.70 -8.97 -11.43
CA LEU A 411 -0.60 -8.74 -10.50
C LEU A 411 0.70 -9.38 -10.99
N SER A 412 0.66 -10.24 -12.01
CA SER A 412 1.87 -10.79 -12.67
C SER A 412 2.72 -9.69 -13.32
N ALA A 413 2.08 -8.55 -13.63
CA ALA A 413 2.73 -7.36 -14.15
C ALA A 413 3.18 -6.36 -13.06
N SER A 414 3.12 -6.75 -11.78
CA SER A 414 3.61 -5.90 -10.68
C SER A 414 5.03 -5.42 -10.95
N GLY A 415 5.22 -4.11 -10.94
CA GLY A 415 6.53 -3.48 -11.11
C GLY A 415 7.29 -3.33 -9.80
N VAL A 416 6.65 -3.67 -8.68
CA VAL A 416 7.22 -3.53 -7.35
C VAL A 416 8.50 -4.35 -7.25
N ARG A 417 9.61 -3.67 -7.05
CA ARG A 417 10.92 -4.27 -6.80
C ARG A 417 11.31 -3.90 -5.39
N PHE A 418 11.38 -4.89 -4.51
CA PHE A 418 12.00 -4.68 -3.22
C PHE A 418 13.48 -4.38 -3.46
N ALA A 419 14.01 -3.32 -2.84
CA ALA A 419 15.44 -3.17 -2.72
C ALA A 419 15.96 -4.49 -2.16
N ALA A 420 16.98 -5.09 -2.83
CA ALA A 420 17.51 -6.37 -2.40
C ALA A 420 17.70 -6.31 -0.89
N GLU A 421 16.95 -7.16 -0.19
CA GLU A 421 16.93 -7.19 1.26
C GLU A 421 18.39 -7.30 1.70
N GLU A 422 18.91 -6.31 2.40
CA GLU A 422 20.04 -6.57 3.27
C GLU A 422 19.47 -7.57 4.28
N GLN A 423 19.59 -8.86 3.95
CA GLN A 423 19.21 -9.94 4.87
C GLN A 423 19.73 -9.55 6.23
N PRO A 424 18.86 -9.41 7.23
CA PRO A 424 19.27 -8.83 8.49
C PRO A 424 20.46 -9.64 8.94
N ARG A 425 21.61 -9.00 9.18
CA ARG A 425 22.86 -9.60 9.71
C ARG A 425 22.60 -10.58 10.85
N THR A 426 21.37 -10.60 11.36
CA THR A 426 20.85 -11.50 12.39
C THR A 426 20.63 -12.94 11.92
N ALA A 427 20.27 -13.22 10.64
CA ALA A 427 20.01 -14.59 10.19
C ALA A 427 21.31 -15.41 10.11
N HIS A 428 22.37 -14.86 9.53
CA HIS A 428 23.68 -15.52 9.52
C HIS A 428 24.29 -15.61 10.91
N ARG A 429 24.13 -14.59 11.75
CA ARG A 429 24.54 -14.66 13.16
C ARG A 429 23.76 -15.71 13.94
N ARG A 430 22.43 -15.82 13.75
CA ARG A 430 21.62 -16.87 14.39
C ARG A 430 22.03 -18.26 13.90
N ALA A 431 22.24 -18.45 12.60
CA ALA A 431 22.75 -19.69 12.03
C ALA A 431 24.16 -20.05 12.56
N ALA A 432 25.06 -19.07 12.64
CA ALA A 432 26.38 -19.26 13.24
C ALA A 432 26.30 -19.63 14.72
N TRP A 433 25.45 -18.97 15.52
CA TRP A 433 25.23 -19.32 16.92
C TRP A 433 24.61 -20.71 17.09
N SER A 434 23.68 -21.11 16.21
CA SER A 434 23.14 -22.48 16.21
C SER A 434 24.21 -23.51 15.91
N ALA A 435 25.09 -23.24 14.94
CA ALA A 435 26.21 -24.13 14.60
C ALA A 435 27.23 -24.24 15.78
N PHE A 436 27.54 -23.14 16.46
CA PHE A 436 28.39 -23.15 17.65
C PHE A 436 27.73 -23.88 18.84
N ALA A 437 26.43 -23.78 19.01
CA ALA A 437 25.71 -24.53 20.06
C ALA A 437 25.78 -26.04 19.82
N VAL A 438 25.59 -26.47 18.55
CA VAL A 438 25.75 -27.88 18.17
C VAL A 438 27.20 -28.34 18.38
N ALA A 439 28.20 -27.53 18.03
CA ALA A 439 29.61 -27.83 18.24
C ALA A 439 29.91 -28.02 19.74
N GLY A 440 29.41 -27.13 20.61
CA GLY A 440 29.56 -27.21 22.06
C GLY A 440 28.92 -28.46 22.63
N ALA A 441 27.67 -28.76 22.27
CA ALA A 441 26.97 -29.98 22.73
C ALA A 441 27.69 -31.27 22.27
N SER A 442 28.17 -31.31 21.03
CA SER A 442 28.91 -32.45 20.49
C SER A 442 30.26 -32.66 21.21
N THR A 443 30.94 -31.56 21.57
CA THR A 443 32.21 -31.65 22.32
C THR A 443 31.95 -32.21 23.74
N VAL A 444 30.89 -31.81 24.41
CA VAL A 444 30.50 -32.36 25.71
C VAL A 444 30.16 -33.86 25.59
N ALA A 445 29.39 -34.26 24.59
CA ALA A 445 29.05 -35.65 24.31
C ALA A 445 30.31 -36.49 24.02
N ALA A 446 31.26 -36.00 23.25
CA ALA A 446 32.53 -36.65 22.97
C ALA A 446 33.30 -36.90 24.28
N GLY A 447 33.37 -35.90 25.17
CA GLY A 447 33.99 -36.02 26.49
C GLY A 447 33.32 -37.09 27.40
N ILE A 448 31.99 -37.14 27.43
CA ILE A 448 31.23 -38.13 28.19
C ILE A 448 31.50 -39.54 27.65
N PHE A 449 31.44 -39.74 26.31
CA PHE A 449 31.71 -41.07 25.73
C PHE A 449 33.17 -41.48 25.86
N ALA A 450 34.12 -40.56 25.78
CA ALA A 450 35.52 -40.86 26.07
C ALA A 450 35.74 -41.31 27.52
N GLY A 451 35.07 -40.65 28.48
CA GLY A 451 35.08 -41.06 29.91
C GLY A 451 34.47 -42.44 30.12
N LEU A 452 33.36 -42.76 29.45
CA LEU A 452 32.75 -44.09 29.50
C LEU A 452 33.63 -45.17 28.86
N ALA A 453 34.28 -44.84 27.73
CA ALA A 453 35.26 -45.73 27.09
C ALA A 453 36.46 -46.02 28.02
N ALA A 454 37.03 -45.00 28.65
CA ALA A 454 38.13 -45.15 29.59
C ALA A 454 37.75 -46.07 30.78
N ARG A 455 36.51 -45.91 31.30
CA ARG A 455 35.98 -46.76 32.37
C ARG A 455 35.82 -48.21 31.90
N ALA A 456 35.23 -48.42 30.70
CA ALA A 456 35.04 -49.75 30.12
C ALA A 456 36.40 -50.43 29.84
N TYR A 457 37.41 -49.66 29.45
CA TYR A 457 38.81 -50.14 29.27
C TYR A 457 39.43 -50.58 30.60
N GLY A 458 39.21 -49.82 31.66
CA GLY A 458 39.64 -50.22 33.02
C GLY A 458 38.98 -51.52 33.48
N ASP A 459 37.67 -51.67 33.24
CA ASP A 459 36.95 -52.91 33.51
C ASP A 459 37.49 -54.09 32.72
N PHE A 460 37.82 -53.87 31.45
CA PHE A 460 38.45 -54.91 30.59
C PHE A 460 39.78 -55.37 31.12
N GLN A 461 40.65 -54.48 31.57
CA GLN A 461 41.96 -54.79 32.09
C GLN A 461 41.93 -55.52 33.45
N ASN A 462 40.93 -55.20 34.28
CA ASN A 462 40.86 -55.70 35.62
C ASN A 462 40.00 -56.97 35.79
N THR A 463 39.42 -57.50 34.69
CA THR A 463 38.53 -58.68 34.74
C THR A 463 39.25 -59.90 34.18
N SER A 464 39.40 -60.93 35.05
CA SER A 464 40.03 -62.23 34.71
C SER A 464 39.04 -63.26 34.14
N LEU A 465 37.79 -62.98 34.05
CA LEU A 465 36.74 -63.84 33.52
C LEU A 465 36.47 -63.56 32.03
N GLU A 466 36.41 -64.59 31.21
CA GLU A 466 36.35 -64.46 29.71
C GLU A 466 35.10 -63.72 29.23
N ARG A 467 33.89 -64.09 29.73
CA ARG A 467 32.65 -63.42 29.27
C ARG A 467 32.48 -61.95 29.73
N PRO A 468 32.78 -61.56 30.97
CA PRO A 468 32.75 -60.15 31.38
C PRO A 468 33.81 -59.31 30.66
N SER A 469 34.97 -59.87 30.34
CA SER A 469 36.05 -59.14 29.61
C SER A 469 35.65 -58.82 28.16
N ILE A 470 34.99 -59.75 27.44
CA ILE A 470 34.45 -59.52 26.11
C ILE A 470 33.40 -58.39 26.15
N ALA A 471 32.44 -58.45 27.09
CA ALA A 471 31.42 -57.40 27.22
C ALA A 471 32.00 -56.02 27.59
N ALA A 472 33.08 -55.94 28.32
CA ALA A 472 33.81 -54.71 28.63
C ALA A 472 34.54 -54.17 27.42
N ARG A 473 35.14 -55.02 26.61
CA ARG A 473 35.79 -54.67 25.34
C ARG A 473 34.77 -54.10 24.34
N ASP A 474 33.63 -54.77 24.14
CA ASP A 474 32.58 -54.31 23.23
C ASP A 474 32.05 -52.94 23.62
N ARG A 475 31.89 -52.69 24.92
CA ARG A 475 31.50 -51.35 25.44
C ARG A 475 32.59 -50.30 25.18
N TYR A 476 33.85 -50.61 25.39
CA TYR A 476 34.98 -49.74 25.11
C TYR A 476 35.00 -49.31 23.64
N GLU A 477 34.90 -50.30 22.73
CA GLU A 477 34.89 -50.05 21.30
C GLU A 477 33.68 -49.19 20.89
N SER A 478 32.45 -49.52 21.39
CA SER A 478 31.25 -48.76 21.10
C SER A 478 31.30 -47.32 21.61
N TYR A 479 31.74 -47.08 22.82
CA TYR A 479 31.88 -45.73 23.38
C TYR A 479 33.01 -44.95 22.69
N GLY A 480 34.07 -45.62 22.29
CA GLY A 480 35.18 -45.05 21.53
C GLY A 480 34.70 -44.50 20.16
N TYR A 481 33.94 -45.32 19.42
CA TYR A 481 33.35 -44.86 18.14
C TYR A 481 32.32 -43.75 18.35
N ALA A 482 31.49 -43.78 19.40
CA ALA A 482 30.55 -42.71 19.72
C ALA A 482 31.29 -41.39 20.05
N ALA A 483 32.40 -41.46 20.80
CA ALA A 483 33.21 -40.30 21.12
C ALA A 483 33.84 -39.68 19.86
N LEU A 484 34.39 -40.49 18.94
CA LEU A 484 34.95 -40.03 17.68
C LEU A 484 33.91 -39.43 16.79
N GLY A 485 32.69 -40.03 16.69
CA GLY A 485 31.59 -39.49 15.90
C GLY A 485 31.11 -38.13 16.44
N ALA A 486 30.96 -38.02 17.76
CA ALA A 486 30.58 -36.76 18.41
C ALA A 486 31.64 -35.67 18.22
N ALA A 487 32.93 -36.01 18.29
CA ALA A 487 34.01 -35.08 18.06
C ALA A 487 34.04 -34.58 16.60
N ALA A 488 33.81 -35.47 15.62
CA ALA A 488 33.72 -35.08 14.20
C ALA A 488 32.57 -34.13 13.93
N VAL A 489 31.38 -34.38 14.49
CA VAL A 489 30.24 -33.47 14.37
C VAL A 489 30.56 -32.11 15.01
N GLY A 490 31.23 -32.10 16.15
CA GLY A 490 31.65 -30.86 16.81
C GLY A 490 32.60 -30.01 15.96
N VAL A 491 33.60 -30.62 15.34
CA VAL A 491 34.56 -29.94 14.46
C VAL A 491 33.88 -29.40 13.20
N LEU A 492 33.01 -30.20 12.55
CA LEU A 492 32.32 -29.78 11.34
C LEU A 492 31.33 -28.64 11.63
N SER A 493 30.56 -28.73 12.73
CA SER A 493 29.61 -27.67 13.14
C SER A 493 30.37 -26.40 13.55
N GLY A 494 31.50 -26.52 14.24
CA GLY A 494 32.34 -25.37 14.57
C GLY A 494 32.95 -24.69 13.35
N ALA A 495 33.42 -25.45 12.36
CA ALA A 495 33.92 -24.93 11.09
C ALA A 495 32.83 -24.22 10.29
N LEU A 496 31.60 -24.80 10.24
CA LEU A 496 30.45 -24.19 9.61
C LEU A 496 30.05 -22.88 10.32
N GLY A 497 30.02 -22.89 11.66
CA GLY A 497 29.73 -21.68 12.45
C GLY A 497 30.75 -20.57 12.22
N TYR A 498 32.04 -20.94 12.15
CA TYR A 498 33.12 -20.01 11.84
C TYR A 498 33.02 -19.48 10.41
N TRP A 499 32.71 -20.32 9.45
CA TRP A 499 32.52 -19.94 8.04
C TRP A 499 31.32 -18.99 7.93
N LEU A 500 30.15 -19.28 8.51
CA LEU A 500 28.98 -18.41 8.55
C LEU A 500 29.25 -17.07 9.28
N TRP A 501 30.17 -17.06 10.23
CA TRP A 501 30.53 -15.85 10.97
C TRP A 501 31.46 -14.92 10.17
N HIS A 502 32.37 -15.45 9.36
CA HIS A 502 33.43 -14.69 8.68
C HIS A 502 33.20 -14.48 7.19
N HIS A 503 32.38 -15.30 6.52
CA HIS A 503 32.03 -15.07 5.13
C HIS A 503 31.06 -13.91 5.03
N ARG A 504 31.64 -12.74 4.77
CA ARG A 504 30.93 -11.59 4.22
C ARG A 504 30.74 -11.88 2.74
N ASP A 505 29.50 -11.73 2.24
CA ASP A 505 29.17 -11.91 0.84
C ASP A 505 30.14 -11.18 -0.08
N ASP A 506 31.07 -11.92 -0.70
CA ASP A 506 31.85 -11.47 -1.84
C ASP A 506 31.03 -11.50 -3.15
N ALA A 507 29.71 -11.49 -3.06
CA ALA A 507 28.81 -11.42 -4.20
C ALA A 507 28.59 -9.97 -4.70
N ARG A 508 29.62 -9.09 -4.60
CA ARG A 508 29.63 -7.77 -5.25
C ARG A 508 30.68 -7.67 -6.35
N SER A 509 30.71 -8.62 -7.28
CA SER A 509 31.48 -8.41 -8.53
C SER A 509 31.07 -9.37 -9.63
N ALA A 510 29.79 -9.33 -10.03
CA ALA A 510 29.35 -9.79 -11.35
C ALA A 510 27.89 -9.39 -11.58
N ASN A 511 27.64 -8.17 -12.03
CA ASN A 511 26.76 -7.70 -13.10
C ASN A 511 26.56 -6.19 -12.99
#